data_4c8d358b533cd33182a1fe42299be393
#
_entry.id   4c8d358b533cd33182a1fe42299be393
#
_cell.length_a   1.000
_cell.length_b   1.000
_cell.length_c   1.000
_cell.angle_alpha   90.00
_cell.angle_beta   90.00
_cell.angle_gamma   90.00
#
_symmetry.space_group_name_H-M   'P 1'
#
loop_
_entity.id
_entity.type
_entity.pdbx_description
1 polymer ?
#
loop_
_entity_poly.entity_id
_entity_poly.type
_entity_poly.pdbx_seq_one_letter_code
_entity_poly.pdbx_strand_id
1 'polypeptide(L)'
;KVHFIDREDLPEELKGLEKGDTVVLNQLPSNYQAAIHWNTIWWNYTSAWTRGTLGAKFVNSVIYTVVSTFLIVLLGLMVGYGVSKFKYAKIATIVSALIGLGYLLDINQVIIPLFLLLTNVGLTDKHLGIIIVYVAFGLPMAVMLASQFIRGLPNSLIESAYIDGAS
;
A
#
# COMPACT_ATOMS: atom_id res chain seq x y z
N LYS A 1 -28.85 -15.29 -2.81
CA LYS A 1 -29.84 -15.56 -1.75
C LYS A 1 -30.11 -14.25 -1.04
N VAL A 2 -31.24 -13.64 -1.29
CA VAL A 2 -31.65 -12.40 -0.63
C VAL A 2 -32.36 -12.78 0.66
N HIS A 3 -31.72 -12.60 1.80
CA HIS A 3 -32.29 -12.93 3.12
C HIS A 3 -33.09 -11.78 3.75
N PHE A 4 -33.44 -10.74 2.95
CA PHE A 4 -33.91 -9.46 3.51
C PHE A 4 -35.38 -9.11 3.25
N ILE A 5 -36.15 -10.02 2.68
CA ILE A 5 -37.54 -9.74 2.43
C ILE A 5 -38.34 -10.45 3.53
N ASP A 6 -38.94 -9.68 4.44
CA ASP A 6 -39.94 -10.18 5.34
C ASP A 6 -41.16 -10.62 4.52
N ARG A 7 -41.70 -11.80 4.83
CA ARG A 7 -42.81 -12.37 4.07
C ARG A 7 -44.09 -11.51 4.11
N GLU A 8 -44.20 -10.64 5.13
CA GLU A 8 -45.34 -9.74 5.28
C GLU A 8 -45.35 -8.61 4.25
N ASP A 9 -44.19 -8.20 3.76
CA ASP A 9 -44.02 -7.10 2.81
C ASP A 9 -44.05 -7.53 1.34
N LEU A 10 -44.18 -8.83 1.04
CA LEU A 10 -44.22 -9.34 -0.32
C LEU A 10 -45.61 -9.14 -0.96
N PRO A 11 -45.66 -8.78 -2.27
CA PRO A 11 -46.90 -8.82 -3.03
C PRO A 11 -47.55 -10.19 -2.96
N GLU A 12 -48.89 -10.22 -2.98
CA GLU A 12 -49.65 -11.47 -2.82
C GLU A 12 -49.26 -12.57 -3.82
N GLU A 13 -48.85 -12.16 -5.03
CA GLU A 13 -48.37 -13.05 -6.08
C GLU A 13 -47.07 -13.80 -5.71
N LEU A 14 -46.30 -13.29 -4.79
CA LEU A 14 -45.02 -13.85 -4.34
C LEU A 14 -45.08 -14.49 -2.94
N LYS A 15 -46.22 -14.41 -2.25
CA LYS A 15 -46.41 -15.01 -0.93
C LYS A 15 -46.39 -16.53 -0.93
N GLY A 16 -46.61 -17.17 -2.08
CA GLY A 16 -46.59 -18.62 -2.25
C GLY A 16 -45.19 -19.25 -2.35
N LEU A 17 -44.12 -18.45 -2.33
CA LEU A 17 -42.75 -18.95 -2.45
C LEU A 17 -42.26 -19.54 -1.12
N GLU A 18 -41.65 -20.74 -1.21
CA GLU A 18 -41.02 -21.38 -0.07
C GLU A 18 -39.60 -20.84 0.18
N LYS A 19 -39.11 -21.06 1.41
CA LYS A 19 -37.76 -20.64 1.80
C LYS A 19 -36.73 -21.42 1.03
N GLY A 20 -36.15 -20.79 0.01
CA GLY A 20 -35.14 -21.40 -0.88
C GLY A 20 -35.44 -21.19 -2.36
N ASP A 21 -36.64 -20.76 -2.69
CA ASP A 21 -37.02 -20.43 -4.05
C ASP A 21 -36.23 -19.20 -4.55
N THR A 22 -35.86 -19.22 -5.82
CA THR A 22 -35.15 -18.13 -6.46
C THR A 22 -36.08 -17.35 -7.37
N VAL A 23 -36.23 -16.07 -7.08
CA VAL A 23 -37.00 -15.13 -7.90
C VAL A 23 -36.03 -14.28 -8.71
N VAL A 24 -36.34 -14.08 -9.99
CA VAL A 24 -35.55 -13.19 -10.84
C VAL A 24 -35.89 -11.74 -10.50
N LEU A 25 -34.89 -10.88 -10.31
CA LEU A 25 -35.03 -9.53 -9.81
C LEU A 25 -36.02 -8.67 -10.63
N ASN A 26 -36.09 -8.88 -11.93
CA ASN A 26 -37.00 -8.16 -12.84
C ASN A 26 -38.49 -8.61 -12.74
N GLN A 27 -38.79 -9.68 -12.01
CA GLN A 27 -40.17 -10.11 -11.73
C GLN A 27 -40.75 -9.40 -10.49
N LEU A 28 -39.91 -8.68 -9.75
CA LEU A 28 -40.33 -7.92 -8.58
C LEU A 28 -40.76 -6.51 -8.98
N PRO A 29 -41.74 -5.90 -8.30
CA PRO A 29 -42.10 -4.50 -8.46
C PRO A 29 -40.89 -3.57 -8.27
N SER A 30 -40.85 -2.43 -8.97
CA SER A 30 -39.69 -1.54 -9.02
C SER A 30 -39.26 -0.98 -7.65
N ASN A 31 -40.20 -0.78 -6.75
CA ASN A 31 -39.95 -0.35 -5.37
C ASN A 31 -39.14 -1.40 -4.58
N TYR A 32 -39.46 -2.69 -4.78
CA TYR A 32 -38.71 -3.79 -4.15
C TYR A 32 -37.34 -4.00 -4.78
N GLN A 33 -37.24 -3.82 -6.11
CA GLN A 33 -35.95 -3.89 -6.80
C GLN A 33 -34.97 -2.87 -6.23
N ALA A 34 -35.37 -1.63 -6.05
CA ALA A 34 -34.55 -0.58 -5.46
C ALA A 34 -34.11 -0.90 -4.02
N ALA A 35 -35.07 -1.37 -3.19
CA ALA A 35 -34.76 -1.75 -1.80
C ALA A 35 -33.79 -2.94 -1.72
N ILE A 36 -33.94 -3.95 -2.60
CA ILE A 36 -33.05 -5.10 -2.67
C ILE A 36 -31.65 -4.66 -3.10
N HIS A 37 -31.52 -3.77 -4.10
CA HIS A 37 -30.23 -3.24 -4.52
C HIS A 37 -29.50 -2.53 -3.36
N TRP A 38 -30.17 -1.64 -2.66
CA TRP A 38 -29.60 -0.93 -1.51
C TRP A 38 -29.23 -1.89 -0.37
N ASN A 39 -30.09 -2.80 -0.01
CA ASN A 39 -29.82 -3.78 1.04
C ASN A 39 -28.68 -4.72 0.66
N THR A 40 -28.60 -5.15 -0.60
CA THR A 40 -27.50 -6.00 -1.09
C THR A 40 -26.18 -5.27 -1.07
N ILE A 41 -26.13 -4.00 -1.49
CA ILE A 41 -24.93 -3.17 -1.43
C ILE A 41 -24.49 -3.04 0.02
N TRP A 42 -25.39 -2.63 0.91
CA TRP A 42 -25.06 -2.44 2.32
C TRP A 42 -24.60 -3.75 2.99
N TRP A 43 -25.27 -4.85 2.68
CA TRP A 43 -24.89 -6.18 3.18
C TRP A 43 -23.51 -6.62 2.65
N ASN A 44 -23.20 -6.35 1.40
CA ASN A 44 -21.89 -6.66 0.85
C ASN A 44 -20.78 -5.89 1.57
N TYR A 45 -20.98 -4.60 1.84
CA TYR A 45 -20.03 -3.80 2.61
C TYR A 45 -19.88 -4.28 4.05
N THR A 46 -20.98 -4.52 4.74
CA THR A 46 -20.95 -5.01 6.12
C THR A 46 -20.37 -6.42 6.22
N SER A 47 -20.69 -7.30 5.27
CA SER A 47 -20.12 -8.64 5.20
C SER A 47 -18.63 -8.61 4.86
N ALA A 48 -18.20 -7.75 3.95
CA ALA A 48 -16.78 -7.56 3.65
C ALA A 48 -16.04 -7.03 4.88
N TRP A 49 -16.63 -6.07 5.60
CA TRP A 49 -16.03 -5.52 6.82
C TRP A 49 -15.87 -6.56 7.92
N THR A 50 -16.92 -7.32 8.20
CA THR A 50 -16.95 -8.28 9.31
C THR A 50 -16.28 -9.60 8.97
N ARG A 51 -16.62 -10.22 7.83
CA ARG A 51 -16.07 -11.53 7.42
C ARG A 51 -14.67 -11.41 6.82
N GLY A 52 -14.41 -10.31 6.12
CA GLY A 52 -13.10 -10.02 5.52
C GLY A 52 -12.06 -9.50 6.50
N THR A 53 -12.44 -9.24 7.78
CA THR A 53 -11.55 -8.63 8.79
C THR A 53 -10.87 -7.36 8.27
N LEU A 54 -11.60 -6.57 7.45
CA LEU A 54 -11.04 -5.41 6.76
C LEU A 54 -10.47 -4.37 7.74
N GLY A 55 -11.07 -4.22 8.93
CA GLY A 55 -10.58 -3.30 9.94
C GLY A 55 -9.13 -3.61 10.36
N ALA A 56 -8.83 -4.87 10.67
CA ALA A 56 -7.47 -5.28 11.04
C ALA A 56 -6.48 -5.12 9.87
N LYS A 57 -6.91 -5.50 8.66
CA LYS A 57 -6.07 -5.32 7.45
C LYS A 57 -5.80 -3.86 7.15
N PHE A 58 -6.79 -2.99 7.35
CA PHE A 58 -6.64 -1.55 7.17
C PHE A 58 -5.61 -0.97 8.16
N VAL A 59 -5.70 -1.33 9.44
CA VAL A 59 -4.73 -0.91 10.46
C VAL A 59 -3.32 -1.38 10.10
N ASN A 60 -3.16 -2.64 9.68
CA ASN A 60 -1.88 -3.16 9.23
C ASN A 60 -1.33 -2.37 8.03
N SER A 61 -2.19 -2.04 7.05
CA SER A 61 -1.78 -1.23 5.90
C SER A 61 -1.32 0.17 6.30
N VAL A 62 -2.01 0.81 7.25
CA VAL A 62 -1.59 2.12 7.79
C VAL A 62 -0.23 2.01 8.46
N ILE A 63 -0.01 0.99 9.29
CA ILE A 63 1.29 0.76 9.96
C ILE A 63 2.40 0.58 8.92
N TYR A 64 2.19 -0.30 7.92
CA TYR A 64 3.19 -0.52 6.87
C TYR A 64 3.49 0.76 6.10
N THR A 65 2.47 1.51 5.71
CA THR A 65 2.65 2.75 4.96
C THR A 65 3.42 3.80 5.77
N VAL A 66 3.00 4.07 7.00
CA VAL A 66 3.62 5.11 7.84
C VAL A 66 5.08 4.75 8.14
N VAL A 67 5.33 3.53 8.60
CA VAL A 67 6.70 3.11 8.99
C VAL A 67 7.61 3.03 7.77
N SER A 68 7.15 2.41 6.68
CA SER A 68 7.99 2.30 5.47
C SER A 68 8.27 3.66 4.85
N THR A 69 7.27 4.55 4.75
CA THR A 69 7.48 5.90 4.20
C THR A 69 8.46 6.70 5.04
N PHE A 70 8.32 6.66 6.36
CA PHE A 70 9.27 7.33 7.26
C PHE A 70 10.71 6.83 7.04
N LEU A 71 10.90 5.52 6.97
CA LEU A 71 12.21 4.92 6.74
C LEU A 71 12.76 5.25 5.35
N ILE A 72 11.93 5.19 4.30
CA ILE A 72 12.31 5.53 2.93
C ILE A 72 12.77 6.99 2.85
N VAL A 73 12.02 7.92 3.43
CA VAL A 73 12.39 9.34 3.42
C VAL A 73 13.67 9.59 4.22
N LEU A 74 13.75 9.04 5.42
CA LEU A 74 14.92 9.21 6.29
C LEU A 74 16.19 8.66 5.62
N LEU A 75 16.17 7.40 5.24
CA LEU A 75 17.32 6.75 4.60
C LEU A 75 17.62 7.34 3.22
N GLY A 76 16.57 7.67 2.46
CA GLY A 76 16.71 8.29 1.15
C GLY A 76 17.39 9.65 1.21
N LEU A 77 17.04 10.49 2.19
CA LEU A 77 17.71 11.78 2.43
C LEU A 77 19.17 11.59 2.91
N MET A 78 19.40 10.67 3.84
CA MET A 78 20.75 10.39 4.34
C MET A 78 21.68 9.92 3.22
N VAL A 79 21.26 8.92 2.45
CA VAL A 79 22.04 8.39 1.33
C VAL A 79 22.13 9.41 0.20
N GLY A 80 21.03 10.10 -0.13
CA GLY A 80 21.00 11.14 -1.16
C GLY A 80 21.93 12.31 -0.84
N TYR A 81 21.99 12.74 0.41
CA TYR A 81 22.95 13.73 0.87
C TYR A 81 24.39 13.22 0.75
N GLY A 82 24.67 12.01 1.25
CA GLY A 82 25.97 11.38 1.15
C GLY A 82 26.47 11.33 -0.29
N VAL A 83 25.65 10.81 -1.22
CA VAL A 83 26.00 10.70 -2.65
C VAL A 83 26.18 12.08 -3.31
N SER A 84 25.43 13.10 -2.88
CA SER A 84 25.50 14.43 -3.50
C SER A 84 26.68 15.26 -3.03
N LYS A 85 27.11 15.10 -1.78
CA LYS A 85 28.14 15.92 -1.12
C LYS A 85 29.41 15.12 -0.79
N PHE A 86 29.51 13.88 -1.26
CA PHE A 86 30.66 13.01 -0.98
C PHE A 86 31.94 13.56 -1.59
N LYS A 87 32.99 13.62 -0.79
CA LYS A 87 34.32 14.14 -1.20
C LYS A 87 34.99 13.27 -2.29
N TYR A 88 34.66 11.98 -2.34
CA TYR A 88 35.17 11.03 -3.29
C TYR A 88 34.19 10.76 -4.43
N ALA A 89 34.31 11.51 -5.53
CA ALA A 89 33.41 11.43 -6.68
C ALA A 89 33.25 10.01 -7.26
N LYS A 90 34.31 9.21 -7.30
CA LYS A 90 34.24 7.81 -7.78
C LYS A 90 33.31 6.93 -6.97
N ILE A 91 33.37 7.04 -5.64
CA ILE A 91 32.49 6.26 -4.76
C ILE A 91 31.04 6.72 -4.91
N ALA A 92 30.80 8.02 -4.95
CA ALA A 92 29.48 8.58 -5.18
C ALA A 92 28.87 8.10 -6.51
N THR A 93 29.68 8.02 -7.58
CA THR A 93 29.23 7.52 -8.89
C THR A 93 28.89 6.02 -8.82
N ILE A 94 29.73 5.20 -8.19
CA ILE A 94 29.47 3.76 -8.06
C ILE A 94 28.19 3.52 -7.25
N VAL A 95 28.02 4.19 -6.12
CA VAL A 95 26.81 4.07 -5.29
C VAL A 95 25.57 4.52 -6.05
N SER A 96 25.64 5.64 -6.78
CA SER A 96 24.53 6.11 -7.63
C SER A 96 24.18 5.11 -8.72
N ALA A 97 25.18 4.50 -9.35
CA ALA A 97 24.97 3.49 -10.39
C ALA A 97 24.30 2.23 -9.82
N LEU A 98 24.75 1.74 -8.65
CA LEU A 98 24.14 0.59 -7.98
C LEU A 98 22.68 0.87 -7.59
N ILE A 99 22.40 2.06 -7.08
CA ILE A 99 21.04 2.48 -6.75
C ILE A 99 20.17 2.56 -8.02
N GLY A 100 20.72 3.12 -9.10
CA GLY A 100 20.03 3.16 -10.40
C GLY A 100 19.73 1.76 -10.96
N LEU A 101 20.66 0.82 -10.84
CA LEU A 101 20.43 -0.58 -11.20
C LEU A 101 19.33 -1.21 -10.32
N GLY A 102 19.32 -0.92 -9.03
CA GLY A 102 18.25 -1.38 -8.11
C GLY A 102 16.87 -0.86 -8.50
N TYR A 103 16.78 0.35 -9.04
CA TYR A 103 15.53 0.92 -9.55
C TYR A 103 14.97 0.17 -10.77
N LEU A 104 15.82 -0.44 -11.57
CA LEU A 104 15.42 -1.21 -12.76
C LEU A 104 14.84 -2.58 -12.42
N LEU A 105 15.00 -3.04 -11.19
CA LEU A 105 14.42 -4.32 -10.75
C LEU A 105 12.92 -4.17 -10.52
N ASP A 106 12.12 -4.80 -11.38
CA ASP A 106 10.67 -4.86 -11.18
C ASP A 106 10.33 -5.90 -10.10
N ILE A 107 9.53 -5.50 -9.13
CA ILE A 107 9.06 -6.37 -8.04
C ILE A 107 8.35 -7.63 -8.57
N ASN A 108 7.67 -7.53 -9.71
CA ASN A 108 6.97 -8.67 -10.31
C ASN A 108 7.93 -9.77 -10.78
N GLN A 109 9.14 -9.41 -11.18
CA GLN A 109 10.15 -10.38 -11.62
C GLN A 109 10.84 -11.08 -10.45
N VAL A 110 10.95 -10.42 -9.31
CA VAL A 110 11.69 -10.92 -8.14
C VAL A 110 10.80 -11.44 -7.02
N ILE A 111 9.47 -11.46 -7.20
CA ILE A 111 8.52 -11.85 -6.16
C ILE A 111 8.76 -13.27 -5.62
N ILE A 112 9.06 -14.22 -6.50
CA ILE A 112 9.32 -15.61 -6.11
C ILE A 112 10.65 -15.74 -5.33
N PRO A 113 11.80 -15.29 -5.85
CA PRO A 113 13.05 -15.35 -5.09
C PRO A 113 13.01 -14.51 -3.81
N LEU A 114 12.28 -13.40 -3.80
CA LEU A 114 12.09 -12.58 -2.61
C LEU A 114 11.31 -13.34 -1.53
N PHE A 115 10.23 -14.04 -1.90
CA PHE A 115 9.47 -14.86 -0.98
C PHE A 115 10.33 -15.97 -0.37
N LEU A 116 11.12 -16.67 -1.18
CA LEU A 116 12.04 -17.69 -0.71
C LEU A 116 13.10 -17.11 0.26
N LEU A 117 13.64 -15.94 -0.06
CA LEU A 117 14.58 -15.23 0.82
C LEU A 117 13.94 -14.93 2.17
N LEU A 118 12.75 -14.33 2.19
CA LEU A 118 12.02 -13.99 3.41
C LEU A 118 11.69 -15.24 4.24
N THR A 119 11.36 -16.35 3.58
CA THR A 119 11.10 -17.62 4.24
C THR A 119 12.36 -18.16 4.90
N ASN A 120 13.50 -18.16 4.20
CA ASN A 120 14.78 -18.64 4.74
C ASN A 120 15.26 -17.81 5.93
N VAL A 121 14.98 -16.51 5.94
CA VAL A 121 15.34 -15.60 7.06
C VAL A 121 14.28 -15.60 8.17
N GLY A 122 13.15 -16.31 7.98
CA GLY A 122 12.07 -16.40 8.98
C GLY A 122 11.28 -15.09 9.13
N LEU A 123 11.23 -14.28 8.09
CA LEU A 123 10.48 -13.00 8.03
C LEU A 123 9.12 -13.13 7.31
N THR A 124 8.76 -14.31 6.84
CA THR A 124 7.44 -14.60 6.27
C THR A 124 6.38 -14.39 7.35
N ASP A 125 5.23 -13.82 6.96
CA ASP A 125 4.10 -13.48 7.83
C ASP A 125 4.42 -12.53 9.01
N LYS A 126 5.55 -11.82 8.92
CA LYS A 126 5.91 -10.78 9.90
C LYS A 126 5.79 -9.38 9.32
N HIS A 127 5.32 -8.44 10.14
CA HIS A 127 5.24 -7.02 9.79
C HIS A 127 6.58 -6.47 9.29
N LEU A 128 7.69 -6.88 9.93
CA LEU A 128 9.04 -6.47 9.56
C LEU A 128 9.41 -6.91 8.13
N GLY A 129 9.01 -8.10 7.70
CA GLY A 129 9.29 -8.58 6.35
C GLY A 129 8.69 -7.66 5.29
N ILE A 130 7.43 -7.28 5.46
CA ILE A 130 6.73 -6.38 4.54
C ILE A 130 7.37 -4.98 4.54
N ILE A 131 7.69 -4.43 5.71
CA ILE A 131 8.31 -3.11 5.86
C ILE A 131 9.66 -3.08 5.14
N ILE A 132 10.51 -4.09 5.36
CA ILE A 132 11.83 -4.17 4.71
C ILE A 132 11.68 -4.21 3.18
N VAL A 133 10.75 -4.99 2.67
CA VAL A 133 10.50 -5.06 1.22
C VAL A 133 10.06 -3.70 0.67
N TYR A 134 9.12 -3.03 1.31
CA TYR A 134 8.68 -1.70 0.89
C TYR A 134 9.82 -0.68 0.91
N VAL A 135 10.64 -0.70 1.96
CA VAL A 135 11.81 0.18 2.06
C VAL A 135 12.82 -0.14 0.96
N ALA A 136 13.14 -1.41 0.73
CA ALA A 136 14.13 -1.82 -0.27
C ALA A 136 13.74 -1.37 -1.68
N PHE A 137 12.47 -1.51 -2.07
CA PHE A 137 12.01 -1.08 -3.40
C PHE A 137 11.72 0.42 -3.51
N GLY A 138 11.36 1.09 -2.41
CA GLY A 138 11.12 2.53 -2.39
C GLY A 138 12.41 3.37 -2.31
N LEU A 139 13.46 2.81 -1.71
CA LEU A 139 14.70 3.54 -1.45
C LEU A 139 15.41 4.06 -2.71
N PRO A 140 15.55 3.29 -3.81
CA PRO A 140 16.25 3.78 -4.99
C PRO A 140 15.65 5.07 -5.55
N MET A 141 14.33 5.13 -5.69
CA MET A 141 13.64 6.32 -6.18
C MET A 141 13.81 7.51 -5.22
N ALA A 142 13.67 7.26 -3.92
CA ALA A 142 13.84 8.29 -2.90
C ALA A 142 15.25 8.89 -2.92
N VAL A 143 16.29 8.05 -3.04
CA VAL A 143 17.69 8.52 -3.12
C VAL A 143 17.92 9.31 -4.41
N MET A 144 17.39 8.87 -5.55
CA MET A 144 17.53 9.59 -6.82
C MET A 144 16.90 10.99 -6.72
N LEU A 145 15.69 11.11 -6.22
CA LEU A 145 15.01 12.39 -6.03
C LEU A 145 15.74 13.29 -5.04
N ALA A 146 16.10 12.75 -3.87
CA ALA A 146 16.82 13.47 -2.84
C ALA A 146 18.17 13.98 -3.36
N SER A 147 18.93 13.13 -4.07
CA SER A 147 20.23 13.53 -4.60
C SER A 147 20.15 14.63 -5.64
N GLN A 148 19.14 14.60 -6.52
CA GLN A 148 18.92 15.65 -7.51
C GLN A 148 18.56 16.97 -6.83
N PHE A 149 17.65 16.94 -5.85
CA PHE A 149 17.28 18.13 -5.10
C PHE A 149 18.47 18.75 -4.36
N ILE A 150 19.25 17.92 -3.64
CA ILE A 150 20.40 18.37 -2.85
C ILE A 150 21.52 18.93 -3.74
N ARG A 151 21.73 18.38 -4.94
CA ARG A 151 22.70 18.94 -5.91
C ARG A 151 22.29 20.32 -6.43
N GLY A 152 20.98 20.60 -6.48
CA GLY A 152 20.46 21.90 -6.88
C GLY A 152 20.59 23.00 -5.82
N LEU A 153 20.91 22.64 -4.56
CA LEU A 153 21.07 23.61 -3.48
C LEU A 153 22.39 24.36 -3.61
N PRO A 154 22.39 25.72 -3.54
CA PRO A 154 23.59 26.53 -3.54
C PRO A 154 24.54 26.16 -2.39
N ASN A 155 25.83 26.09 -2.66
CA ASN A 155 26.82 25.78 -1.62
C ASN A 155 26.87 26.84 -0.50
N SER A 156 26.47 28.08 -0.79
CA SER A 156 26.37 29.15 0.21
C SER A 156 25.46 28.80 1.40
N LEU A 157 24.43 27.98 1.21
CA LEU A 157 23.59 27.50 2.31
C LEU A 157 24.34 26.58 3.28
N ILE A 158 25.25 25.76 2.73
CA ILE A 158 26.07 24.85 3.52
C ILE A 158 27.16 25.63 4.25
N GLU A 159 27.76 26.61 3.58
CA GLU A 159 28.77 27.50 4.18
C GLU A 159 28.18 28.33 5.31
N SER A 160 26.97 28.86 5.15
CA SER A 160 26.29 29.58 6.24
C SER A 160 26.01 28.69 7.44
N ALA A 161 25.57 27.44 7.22
CA ALA A 161 25.35 26.47 8.30
C ALA A 161 26.65 26.16 9.06
N TYR A 162 27.80 26.07 8.39
CA TYR A 162 29.10 25.91 9.06
C TYR A 162 29.48 27.14 9.89
N ILE A 163 29.17 28.37 9.42
CA ILE A 163 29.40 29.58 10.16
C ILE A 163 28.52 29.63 11.44
N ASP A 164 27.30 29.11 11.33
CA ASP A 164 26.36 29.00 12.44
C ASP A 164 26.66 27.82 13.40
N GLY A 165 27.75 27.10 13.20
CA GLY A 165 28.26 26.05 14.10
C GLY A 165 27.74 24.64 13.80
N ALA A 166 27.12 24.38 12.65
CA ALA A 166 26.78 23.02 12.24
C ALA A 166 28.06 22.27 11.83
N SER A 167 28.34 21.14 12.47
CA SER A 167 29.50 20.27 12.22
C SER A 167 29.10 19.02 11.44
#